data_729569ce8881b7a8663b72d1c1d8e755
#
_entry.id   729569ce8881b7a8663b72d1c1d8e755
#
_cell.length_a   1.000
_cell.length_b   1.000
_cell.length_c   1.000
_cell.angle_alpha   90.00
_cell.angle_beta   90.00
_cell.angle_gamma   90.00
#
_symmetry.space_group_name_H-M   'P 1'
#
loop_
_entity.id
_entity.type
_entity.pdbx_description
1 polymer ?
#
loop_
_entity_poly.entity_id
_entity_poly.type
_entity_poly.pdbx_seq_one_letter_code
_entity_poly.pdbx_strand_id
1 'polypeptide(L)'
;MDNHSANSQQPKTLRILLSGGGTGGHIFPAIAIADEIRRRYPDAEFLFIGANGKMEMEKVPQAGYNIEGIDIAGINRGNMLSNLGLPFKILKSLSRSKKIIKNFNPDFAIGTGGFASGPALYEASKLGIPIFIQEQNAHAGLTNKILSKKAKAVFTAYPKVEGFPADKIKFLGNPIRENIVSGMQDTILAKEKMGLAKDKLTILSVGGSLGSRTLNNGWKDNLEDLKEKGYQLIWQTGKLDYSELSSSLQLPSSIQLKEFIKDMETAYSAADVIVSRAGAIAISELAVAQKPVLLVPFPFAAEDHQTKNAMTLVEKNAARMVKDTEMKDQFWNTLSEICDDEKLRREMSGNLSYFAKPHAAKEIVDEIFKVI
;
A
#
# COMPACT_ATOMS: atom_id res chain seq x y z
N MET A 1 -46.28 -43.80 7.12
CA MET A 1 -45.92 -42.58 7.83
C MET A 1 -44.41 -42.48 7.77
N ASP A 2 -43.91 -41.95 6.66
CA ASP A 2 -42.44 -41.81 6.46
C ASP A 2 -42.03 -40.42 6.91
N ASN A 3 -41.35 -40.39 8.08
CA ASN A 3 -40.69 -39.17 8.58
C ASN A 3 -39.41 -38.95 7.80
N HIS A 4 -39.45 -38.16 6.73
CA HIS A 4 -38.27 -37.52 6.16
C HIS A 4 -37.85 -36.37 7.09
N SER A 5 -37.00 -36.68 8.05
CA SER A 5 -36.23 -35.66 8.76
C SER A 5 -35.25 -34.99 7.78
N ALA A 6 -35.65 -33.85 7.23
CA ALA A 6 -34.75 -32.98 6.49
C ALA A 6 -33.64 -32.54 7.44
N ASN A 7 -32.47 -33.11 7.24
CA ASN A 7 -31.24 -32.72 7.94
C ASN A 7 -30.84 -31.34 7.42
N SER A 8 -31.38 -30.29 8.02
CA SER A 8 -30.97 -28.92 7.78
C SER A 8 -29.55 -28.70 8.36
N GLN A 9 -28.55 -29.12 7.60
CA GLN A 9 -27.18 -28.67 7.87
C GLN A 9 -27.19 -27.12 7.78
N GLN A 10 -27.04 -26.45 8.91
CA GLN A 10 -26.79 -25.02 8.92
C GLN A 10 -25.60 -24.75 8.01
N PRO A 11 -25.64 -23.73 7.13
CA PRO A 11 -24.52 -23.42 6.27
C PRO A 11 -23.28 -23.19 7.14
N LYS A 12 -22.19 -23.91 6.84
CA LYS A 12 -20.93 -23.82 7.59
C LYS A 12 -20.42 -22.39 7.52
N THR A 13 -20.27 -21.74 8.67
CA THR A 13 -19.69 -20.40 8.77
C THR A 13 -18.27 -20.42 8.20
N LEU A 14 -18.00 -19.53 7.24
CA LEU A 14 -16.71 -19.38 6.60
C LEU A 14 -15.70 -18.75 7.58
N ARG A 15 -14.54 -19.36 7.75
CA ARG A 15 -13.49 -18.91 8.68
C ARG A 15 -12.21 -18.56 7.93
N ILE A 16 -11.77 -17.31 8.05
CA ILE A 16 -10.64 -16.78 7.31
C ILE A 16 -9.54 -16.33 8.26
N LEU A 17 -8.34 -16.87 8.04
CA LEU A 17 -7.14 -16.41 8.72
C LEU A 17 -6.41 -15.39 7.84
N LEU A 18 -6.03 -14.24 8.42
CA LEU A 18 -5.19 -13.26 7.74
C LEU A 18 -3.92 -12.99 8.54
N SER A 19 -2.83 -12.69 7.86
CA SER A 19 -1.60 -12.27 8.50
C SER A 19 -0.82 -11.31 7.62
N GLY A 20 -0.56 -10.13 8.17
CA GLY A 20 0.23 -9.09 7.54
C GLY A 20 0.55 -8.02 8.56
N GLY A 21 1.79 -7.55 8.58
CA GLY A 21 2.17 -6.62 9.63
C GLY A 21 3.52 -5.96 9.45
N GLY A 22 3.94 -5.23 10.48
CA GLY A 22 5.17 -4.46 10.54
C GLY A 22 5.05 -3.06 9.92
N THR A 23 4.27 -2.91 8.86
CA THR A 23 4.03 -1.61 8.19
C THR A 23 2.60 -1.52 7.65
N GLY A 24 2.11 -0.29 7.45
CA GLY A 24 0.79 -0.07 6.83
C GLY A 24 0.67 -0.72 5.44
N GLY A 25 1.77 -0.81 4.70
CA GLY A 25 1.81 -1.45 3.38
C GLY A 25 1.39 -2.92 3.38
N HIS A 26 1.58 -3.64 4.48
CA HIS A 26 1.12 -5.02 4.64
C HIS A 26 -0.25 -5.12 5.34
N ILE A 27 -0.52 -4.20 6.28
CA ILE A 27 -1.73 -4.25 7.11
C ILE A 27 -2.97 -3.88 6.29
N PHE A 28 -2.95 -2.75 5.59
CA PHE A 28 -4.11 -2.24 4.87
C PHE A 28 -4.57 -3.13 3.72
N PRO A 29 -3.71 -3.76 2.91
CA PRO A 29 -4.14 -4.77 1.95
C PRO A 29 -4.86 -5.96 2.57
N ALA A 30 -4.39 -6.45 3.73
CA ALA A 30 -5.06 -7.53 4.46
C ALA A 30 -6.46 -7.12 4.92
N ILE A 31 -6.59 -5.91 5.48
CA ILE A 31 -7.89 -5.36 5.90
C ILE A 31 -8.82 -5.18 4.69
N ALA A 32 -8.34 -4.62 3.58
CA ALA A 32 -9.17 -4.41 2.38
C ALA A 32 -9.68 -5.72 1.76
N ILE A 33 -8.87 -6.79 1.78
CA ILE A 33 -9.33 -8.12 1.36
C ILE A 33 -10.36 -8.68 2.36
N ALA A 34 -10.15 -8.51 3.66
CA ALA A 34 -11.10 -8.95 4.67
C ALA A 34 -12.44 -8.20 4.57
N ASP A 35 -12.40 -6.88 4.32
CA ASP A 35 -13.60 -6.06 4.11
C ASP A 35 -14.41 -6.52 2.90
N GLU A 36 -13.74 -6.83 1.78
CA GLU A 36 -14.41 -7.33 0.59
C GLU A 36 -15.02 -8.71 0.82
N ILE A 37 -14.34 -9.61 1.55
CA ILE A 37 -14.92 -10.92 1.92
C ILE A 37 -16.12 -10.72 2.85
N ARG A 38 -16.01 -9.85 3.87
CA ARG A 38 -17.12 -9.55 4.82
C ARG A 38 -18.34 -8.99 4.08
N ARG A 39 -18.12 -8.11 3.09
CA ARG A 39 -19.18 -7.52 2.28
C ARG A 39 -19.98 -8.60 1.54
N ARG A 40 -19.33 -9.67 1.07
CA ARG A 40 -19.97 -10.79 0.34
C ARG A 40 -20.53 -11.86 1.28
N TYR A 41 -19.85 -12.10 2.38
CA TYR A 41 -20.16 -13.13 3.38
C TYR A 41 -20.24 -12.48 4.77
N PRO A 42 -21.37 -11.83 5.11
CA PRO A 42 -21.51 -11.08 6.37
C PRO A 42 -21.31 -11.94 7.63
N ASP A 43 -21.64 -13.23 7.55
CA ASP A 43 -21.51 -14.19 8.66
C ASP A 43 -20.12 -14.84 8.74
N ALA A 44 -19.17 -14.43 7.88
CA ALA A 44 -17.81 -14.97 7.93
C ALA A 44 -17.06 -14.52 9.20
N GLU A 45 -16.31 -15.45 9.78
CA GLU A 45 -15.44 -15.20 10.92
C GLU A 45 -14.00 -14.91 10.46
N PHE A 46 -13.40 -13.88 11.05
CA PHE A 46 -12.05 -13.44 10.72
C PHE A 46 -11.15 -13.48 11.94
N LEU A 47 -9.94 -13.99 11.76
CA LEU A 47 -8.89 -13.90 12.75
C LEU A 47 -7.59 -13.44 12.09
N PHE A 48 -6.97 -12.41 12.65
CA PHE A 48 -5.65 -11.99 12.24
C PHE A 48 -4.57 -12.56 13.15
N ILE A 49 -3.37 -12.81 12.62
CA ILE A 49 -2.16 -13.07 13.39
C ILE A 49 -1.17 -11.96 13.08
N GLY A 50 -0.69 -11.27 14.13
CA GLY A 50 0.25 -10.16 14.05
C GLY A 50 1.43 -10.30 15.01
N ALA A 51 2.44 -9.45 14.86
CA ALA A 51 3.58 -9.40 15.77
C ALA A 51 3.27 -8.50 16.97
N ASN A 52 3.51 -9.00 18.20
CA ASN A 52 3.32 -8.24 19.42
C ASN A 52 4.07 -6.90 19.40
N GLY A 53 3.41 -5.82 19.84
CA GLY A 53 3.98 -4.48 19.93
C GLY A 53 4.19 -3.79 18.57
N LYS A 54 3.58 -4.29 17.50
CA LYS A 54 3.63 -3.69 16.17
C LYS A 54 2.29 -3.04 15.80
N MET A 55 2.31 -2.22 14.75
CA MET A 55 1.19 -1.39 14.29
C MET A 55 -0.10 -2.19 14.05
N GLU A 56 0.01 -3.43 13.57
CA GLU A 56 -1.13 -4.30 13.33
C GLU A 56 -1.97 -4.58 14.57
N MET A 57 -1.33 -4.65 15.76
CA MET A 57 -2.04 -4.88 17.03
C MET A 57 -2.99 -3.73 17.41
N GLU A 58 -2.80 -2.55 16.81
CA GLU A 58 -3.67 -1.39 16.97
C GLU A 58 -4.64 -1.24 15.78
N LYS A 59 -4.11 -1.34 14.55
CA LYS A 59 -4.87 -1.01 13.32
C LYS A 59 -5.92 -2.06 12.96
N VAL A 60 -5.65 -3.32 13.21
CA VAL A 60 -6.60 -4.41 12.91
C VAL A 60 -7.85 -4.32 13.82
N PRO A 61 -7.73 -4.15 15.14
CA PRO A 61 -8.90 -3.91 16.00
C PRO A 61 -9.66 -2.62 15.66
N GLN A 62 -8.95 -1.54 15.28
CA GLN A 62 -9.59 -0.30 14.81
C GLN A 62 -10.46 -0.51 13.55
N ALA A 63 -10.10 -1.50 12.72
CA ALA A 63 -10.89 -1.91 11.56
C ALA A 63 -12.01 -2.92 11.90
N GLY A 64 -12.19 -3.27 13.18
CA GLY A 64 -13.26 -4.16 13.64
C GLY A 64 -12.96 -5.66 13.43
N TYR A 65 -11.68 -6.05 13.45
CA TYR A 65 -11.24 -7.44 13.35
C TYR A 65 -10.52 -7.92 14.60
N ASN A 66 -10.68 -9.21 14.91
CA ASN A 66 -9.92 -9.86 15.99
C ASN A 66 -8.49 -10.16 15.54
N ILE A 67 -7.53 -9.99 16.44
CA ILE A 67 -6.12 -10.28 16.19
C ILE A 67 -5.50 -11.01 17.40
N GLU A 68 -4.69 -12.03 17.13
CA GLU A 68 -3.82 -12.66 18.10
C GLU A 68 -2.35 -12.35 17.81
N GLY A 69 -1.61 -12.02 18.88
CA GLY A 69 -0.19 -11.66 18.78
C GLY A 69 0.74 -12.86 18.92
N ILE A 70 1.84 -12.83 18.16
CA ILE A 70 2.98 -13.74 18.29
C ILE A 70 4.27 -12.97 18.54
N ASP A 71 5.20 -13.56 19.32
CA ASP A 71 6.49 -12.95 19.62
C ASP A 71 7.47 -13.25 18.47
N ILE A 72 7.51 -12.37 17.48
CA ILE A 72 8.44 -12.47 16.34
C ILE A 72 9.04 -11.11 16.03
N ALA A 73 10.26 -11.12 15.51
CA ALA A 73 10.95 -9.94 15.00
C ALA A 73 11.66 -10.26 13.70
N GLY A 74 11.91 -9.24 12.91
CA GLY A 74 12.75 -9.35 11.71
C GLY A 74 14.23 -9.51 12.08
N ILE A 75 15.00 -9.93 11.09
CA ILE A 75 16.46 -9.97 11.19
C ILE A 75 16.98 -8.55 11.33
N ASN A 76 17.73 -8.28 12.39
CA ASN A 76 18.42 -7.01 12.57
C ASN A 76 19.72 -7.05 11.75
N ARG A 77 19.73 -6.36 10.60
CA ARG A 77 20.90 -6.29 9.70
C ARG A 77 22.04 -5.40 10.24
N GLY A 78 21.71 -4.45 11.13
CA GLY A 78 22.69 -3.54 11.72
C GLY A 78 23.43 -4.12 12.94
N ASN A 79 22.85 -5.13 13.61
CA ASN A 79 23.47 -5.80 14.75
C ASN A 79 23.19 -7.30 14.70
N MET A 80 24.13 -8.05 14.13
CA MET A 80 24.01 -9.51 13.97
C MET A 80 23.94 -10.27 15.30
N LEU A 81 24.58 -9.75 16.36
CA LEU A 81 24.52 -10.38 17.69
C LEU A 81 23.12 -10.36 18.31
N SER A 82 22.32 -9.35 18.00
CA SER A 82 20.93 -9.27 18.45
C SER A 82 20.03 -10.37 17.85
N ASN A 83 20.49 -11.07 16.82
CA ASN A 83 19.78 -12.16 16.17
C ASN A 83 19.99 -13.53 16.84
N LEU A 84 20.88 -13.67 17.83
CA LEU A 84 21.16 -14.96 18.50
C LEU A 84 19.91 -15.60 19.10
N GLY A 85 18.96 -14.81 19.60
CA GLY A 85 17.66 -15.27 20.11
C GLY A 85 16.59 -15.52 19.04
N LEU A 86 16.84 -15.18 17.77
CA LEU A 86 15.85 -15.26 16.70
C LEU A 86 15.36 -16.70 16.43
N PRO A 87 16.20 -17.75 16.40
CA PRO A 87 15.73 -19.12 16.21
C PRO A 87 14.72 -19.57 17.28
N PHE A 88 14.92 -19.21 18.56
CA PHE A 88 13.99 -19.51 19.63
C PHE A 88 12.66 -18.75 19.46
N LYS A 89 12.72 -17.47 19.06
CA LYS A 89 11.52 -16.69 18.76
C LYS A 89 10.75 -17.30 17.59
N ILE A 90 11.44 -17.75 16.54
CA ILE A 90 10.81 -18.42 15.40
C ILE A 90 10.10 -19.70 15.87
N LEU A 91 10.76 -20.58 16.62
CA LEU A 91 10.17 -21.83 17.12
C LEU A 91 8.95 -21.55 18.01
N LYS A 92 9.06 -20.58 18.92
CA LYS A 92 7.93 -20.16 19.78
C LYS A 92 6.77 -19.60 18.95
N SER A 93 7.06 -18.77 17.96
CA SER A 93 6.04 -18.18 17.08
C SER A 93 5.35 -19.25 16.21
N LEU A 94 6.08 -20.25 15.70
CA LEU A 94 5.50 -21.40 14.99
C LEU A 94 4.56 -22.19 15.89
N SER A 95 5.00 -22.54 17.11
CA SER A 95 4.17 -23.27 18.07
C SER A 95 2.91 -22.49 18.45
N ARG A 96 3.03 -21.18 18.70
CA ARG A 96 1.87 -20.32 19.03
C ARG A 96 0.93 -20.20 17.83
N SER A 97 1.44 -19.95 16.62
CA SER A 97 0.62 -19.90 15.39
C SER A 97 -0.13 -21.20 15.17
N LYS A 98 0.53 -22.37 15.35
CA LYS A 98 -0.11 -23.67 15.23
C LYS A 98 -1.27 -23.83 16.20
N LYS A 99 -1.12 -23.40 17.46
CA LYS A 99 -2.19 -23.46 18.48
C LYS A 99 -3.37 -22.56 18.07
N ILE A 100 -3.11 -21.32 17.68
CA ILE A 100 -4.13 -20.36 17.22
C ILE A 100 -4.92 -20.95 16.05
N ILE A 101 -4.20 -21.43 15.01
CA ILE A 101 -4.80 -21.99 13.79
C ILE A 101 -5.67 -23.20 14.09
N LYS A 102 -5.19 -24.14 14.94
CA LYS A 102 -5.98 -25.30 15.33
C LYS A 102 -7.26 -24.93 16.08
N ASN A 103 -7.21 -23.94 16.95
CA ASN A 103 -8.36 -23.48 17.70
C ASN A 103 -9.38 -22.76 16.82
N PHE A 104 -8.92 -21.92 15.90
CA PHE A 104 -9.77 -21.15 14.99
C PHE A 104 -10.29 -22.03 13.84
N ASN A 105 -9.52 -23.01 13.39
CA ASN A 105 -9.82 -23.94 12.31
C ASN A 105 -10.29 -23.23 11.02
N PRO A 106 -9.42 -22.38 10.37
CA PRO A 106 -9.79 -21.62 9.21
C PRO A 106 -9.96 -22.50 7.97
N ASP A 107 -10.85 -22.10 7.06
CA ASP A 107 -11.05 -22.74 5.76
C ASP A 107 -9.89 -22.40 4.79
N PHE A 108 -9.32 -21.20 4.91
CA PHE A 108 -8.13 -20.78 4.20
C PHE A 108 -7.40 -19.64 4.93
N ALA A 109 -6.18 -19.35 4.48
CA ALA A 109 -5.37 -18.28 5.05
C ALA A 109 -4.77 -17.37 3.96
N ILE A 110 -4.70 -16.06 4.26
CA ILE A 110 -4.14 -15.04 3.37
C ILE A 110 -2.97 -14.35 4.07
N GLY A 111 -1.82 -14.26 3.39
CA GLY A 111 -0.65 -13.51 3.84
C GLY A 111 -0.36 -12.33 2.95
N THR A 112 -0.18 -11.17 3.56
CA THR A 112 0.19 -9.94 2.85
C THR A 112 1.62 -9.50 3.12
N GLY A 113 2.40 -10.32 3.85
CA GLY A 113 3.80 -10.05 4.17
C GLY A 113 4.02 -9.57 5.60
N GLY A 114 5.28 -9.23 5.88
CA GLY A 114 5.72 -8.94 7.24
C GLY A 114 6.15 -10.20 8.01
N PHE A 115 6.70 -9.99 9.21
CA PHE A 115 7.33 -11.08 9.98
C PHE A 115 6.34 -12.09 10.53
N ALA A 116 5.14 -11.64 10.93
CA ALA A 116 4.09 -12.51 11.50
C ALA A 116 3.49 -13.45 10.44
N SER A 117 3.45 -13.01 9.19
CA SER A 117 2.92 -13.79 8.07
C SER A 117 3.70 -15.11 7.85
N GLY A 118 5.01 -15.11 8.10
CA GLY A 118 5.86 -16.30 7.96
C GLY A 118 5.37 -17.49 8.78
N PRO A 119 5.40 -17.44 10.11
CA PRO A 119 4.93 -18.52 10.97
C PRO A 119 3.46 -18.86 10.78
N ALA A 120 2.59 -17.86 10.59
CA ALA A 120 1.16 -18.06 10.42
C ALA A 120 0.86 -18.91 9.17
N LEU A 121 1.30 -18.50 8.00
CA LEU A 121 1.03 -19.21 6.75
C LEU A 121 1.81 -20.52 6.65
N TYR A 122 3.03 -20.58 7.21
CA TYR A 122 3.80 -21.82 7.22
C TYR A 122 3.05 -22.92 7.98
N GLU A 123 2.56 -22.63 9.20
CA GLU A 123 1.81 -23.59 9.98
C GLU A 123 0.43 -23.90 9.38
N ALA A 124 -0.28 -22.91 8.79
CA ALA A 124 -1.50 -23.15 8.05
C ALA A 124 -1.26 -24.16 6.90
N SER A 125 -0.21 -23.95 6.09
CA SER A 125 0.13 -24.86 5.00
C SER A 125 0.49 -26.27 5.47
N LYS A 126 1.15 -26.41 6.64
CA LYS A 126 1.47 -27.73 7.24
C LYS A 126 0.25 -28.48 7.74
N LEU A 127 -0.79 -27.74 8.13
CA LEU A 127 -2.07 -28.30 8.56
C LEU A 127 -3.02 -28.60 7.38
N GLY A 128 -2.56 -28.44 6.13
CA GLY A 128 -3.35 -28.68 4.92
C GLY A 128 -4.32 -27.56 4.56
N ILE A 129 -4.28 -26.44 5.26
CA ILE A 129 -5.14 -25.28 4.99
C ILE A 129 -4.62 -24.56 3.75
N PRO A 130 -5.48 -24.29 2.73
CA PRO A 130 -5.10 -23.52 1.56
C PRO A 130 -4.56 -22.14 1.95
N ILE A 131 -3.40 -21.77 1.41
CA ILE A 131 -2.81 -20.45 1.64
C ILE A 131 -2.74 -19.64 0.35
N PHE A 132 -2.97 -18.33 0.47
CA PHE A 132 -2.85 -17.33 -0.58
C PHE A 132 -1.89 -16.23 -0.14
N ILE A 133 -1.19 -15.63 -1.09
CA ILE A 133 -0.23 -14.55 -0.83
C ILE A 133 -0.60 -13.34 -1.67
N GLN A 134 -0.54 -12.15 -1.07
CA GLN A 134 -0.59 -10.89 -1.78
C GLN A 134 0.76 -10.17 -1.59
N GLU A 135 1.40 -9.78 -2.71
CA GLU A 135 2.67 -9.05 -2.72
C GLU A 135 2.47 -7.66 -3.29
N GLN A 136 2.84 -6.67 -2.52
CA GLN A 136 2.58 -5.27 -2.84
C GLN A 136 3.67 -4.62 -3.68
N ASN A 137 4.89 -5.13 -3.62
CA ASN A 137 6.07 -4.51 -4.20
C ASN A 137 6.49 -5.17 -5.50
N ALA A 138 7.23 -4.44 -6.33
CA ALA A 138 7.85 -4.98 -7.55
C ALA A 138 8.93 -6.04 -7.24
N HIS A 139 9.43 -6.07 -6.00
CA HIS A 139 10.37 -7.08 -5.53
C HIS A 139 9.80 -7.82 -4.33
N ALA A 140 9.68 -9.15 -4.45
CA ALA A 140 9.06 -9.97 -3.43
C ALA A 140 9.88 -10.02 -2.13
N GLY A 141 9.19 -9.85 -1.00
CA GLY A 141 9.80 -10.06 0.31
C GLY A 141 10.19 -11.53 0.55
N LEU A 142 11.25 -11.76 1.31
CA LEU A 142 11.76 -13.10 1.57
C LEU A 142 10.71 -14.08 2.11
N THR A 143 9.85 -13.64 3.02
CA THR A 143 8.76 -14.44 3.58
C THR A 143 7.80 -14.91 2.49
N ASN A 144 7.35 -14.00 1.62
CA ASN A 144 6.45 -14.32 0.53
C ASN A 144 7.11 -15.24 -0.50
N LYS A 145 8.41 -15.06 -0.81
CA LYS A 145 9.18 -15.98 -1.69
C LYS A 145 9.19 -17.41 -1.17
N ILE A 146 9.46 -17.61 0.12
CA ILE A 146 9.50 -18.96 0.72
C ILE A 146 8.09 -19.60 0.69
N LEU A 147 7.08 -18.86 1.05
CA LEU A 147 5.70 -19.36 1.17
C LEU A 147 5.01 -19.55 -0.19
N SER A 148 5.40 -18.82 -1.23
CA SER A 148 4.80 -18.90 -2.56
C SER A 148 4.81 -20.32 -3.16
N LYS A 149 5.86 -21.10 -2.85
CA LYS A 149 5.97 -22.48 -3.27
C LYS A 149 4.82 -23.36 -2.77
N LYS A 150 4.24 -23.02 -1.61
CA LYS A 150 3.12 -23.73 -0.97
C LYS A 150 1.77 -23.05 -1.22
N ALA A 151 1.76 -21.82 -1.65
CA ALA A 151 0.53 -21.07 -1.92
C ALA A 151 -0.24 -21.65 -3.11
N LYS A 152 -1.56 -21.55 -3.07
CA LYS A 152 -2.45 -21.86 -4.19
C LYS A 152 -2.35 -20.81 -5.29
N ALA A 153 -2.24 -19.52 -4.91
CA ALA A 153 -2.00 -18.41 -5.81
C ALA A 153 -1.20 -17.30 -5.11
N VAL A 154 -0.53 -16.48 -5.91
CA VAL A 154 0.19 -15.28 -5.50
C VAL A 154 -0.37 -14.09 -6.28
N PHE A 155 -1.03 -13.19 -5.58
CA PHE A 155 -1.59 -11.96 -6.15
C PHE A 155 -0.54 -10.86 -6.10
N THR A 156 -0.18 -10.30 -7.24
CA THR A 156 0.90 -9.31 -7.35
C THR A 156 0.37 -7.95 -7.78
N ALA A 157 1.04 -6.89 -7.31
CA ALA A 157 0.77 -5.52 -7.74
C ALA A 157 1.50 -5.13 -9.03
N TYR A 158 2.43 -5.96 -9.46
CA TYR A 158 3.23 -5.74 -10.66
C TYR A 158 3.20 -6.99 -11.54
N PRO A 159 3.30 -6.83 -12.89
CA PRO A 159 3.16 -7.96 -13.83
C PRO A 159 4.32 -8.95 -13.76
N LYS A 160 5.49 -8.49 -13.32
CA LYS A 160 6.68 -9.34 -13.12
C LYS A 160 7.21 -9.12 -11.72
N VAL A 161 7.23 -10.18 -10.92
CA VAL A 161 7.83 -10.19 -9.59
C VAL A 161 8.72 -11.42 -9.51
N GLU A 162 10.02 -11.18 -9.37
CA GLU A 162 11.01 -12.27 -9.31
C GLU A 162 10.90 -13.07 -8.01
N GLY A 163 11.14 -14.37 -8.12
CA GLY A 163 11.22 -15.29 -6.98
C GLY A 163 9.91 -16.01 -6.65
N PHE A 164 8.87 -15.83 -7.45
CA PHE A 164 7.62 -16.60 -7.37
C PHE A 164 7.53 -17.65 -8.50
N PRO A 165 6.85 -18.79 -8.28
CA PRO A 165 6.47 -19.71 -9.34
C PRO A 165 5.56 -19.02 -10.36
N ALA A 166 5.93 -19.03 -11.63
CA ALA A 166 5.24 -18.27 -12.67
C ALA A 166 3.78 -18.69 -12.88
N ASP A 167 3.49 -19.98 -12.70
CA ASP A 167 2.15 -20.57 -12.80
C ASP A 167 1.16 -20.12 -11.70
N LYS A 168 1.69 -19.56 -10.60
CA LYS A 168 0.90 -19.09 -9.45
C LYS A 168 0.66 -17.58 -9.44
N ILE A 169 1.37 -16.82 -10.28
CA ILE A 169 1.27 -15.35 -10.30
C ILE A 169 -0.03 -14.92 -10.96
N LYS A 170 -0.76 -14.03 -10.28
CA LYS A 170 -1.93 -13.31 -10.79
C LYS A 170 -1.68 -11.81 -10.58
N PHE A 171 -1.49 -11.06 -11.67
CA PHE A 171 -1.35 -9.61 -11.62
C PHE A 171 -2.71 -8.94 -11.47
N LEU A 172 -3.12 -8.69 -10.22
CA LEU A 172 -4.43 -8.10 -9.87
C LEU A 172 -4.31 -6.73 -9.19
N GLY A 173 -3.10 -6.29 -8.88
CA GLY A 173 -2.86 -5.02 -8.20
C GLY A 173 -2.83 -5.12 -6.68
N ASN A 174 -2.72 -3.95 -6.06
CA ASN A 174 -2.87 -3.81 -4.61
C ASN A 174 -4.29 -3.41 -4.26
N PRO A 175 -4.90 -4.04 -3.25
CA PRO A 175 -6.11 -3.51 -2.64
C PRO A 175 -5.86 -2.09 -2.09
N ILE A 176 -6.58 -1.13 -2.61
CA ILE A 176 -6.53 0.28 -2.19
C ILE A 176 -7.85 0.69 -1.56
N ARG A 177 -7.87 1.87 -0.96
CA ARG A 177 -9.06 2.40 -0.29
C ARG A 177 -10.18 2.66 -1.30
N GLU A 178 -11.38 2.21 -0.99
CA GLU A 178 -12.57 2.34 -1.87
C GLU A 178 -12.89 3.81 -2.19
N ASN A 179 -12.71 4.72 -1.24
CA ASN A 179 -12.94 6.14 -1.47
C ASN A 179 -12.01 6.75 -2.54
N ILE A 180 -10.81 6.20 -2.76
CA ILE A 180 -9.94 6.63 -3.86
C ILE A 180 -10.53 6.19 -5.21
N VAL A 181 -11.14 5.00 -5.27
CA VAL A 181 -11.73 4.48 -6.51
C VAL A 181 -13.02 5.20 -6.87
N SER A 182 -13.94 5.29 -5.91
CA SER A 182 -15.28 5.84 -6.12
C SER A 182 -15.36 7.37 -5.99
N GLY A 183 -14.40 7.98 -5.33
CA GLY A 183 -14.40 9.41 -5.00
C GLY A 183 -13.67 10.31 -6.01
N MET A 184 -13.11 9.75 -7.09
CA MET A 184 -12.47 10.56 -8.13
C MET A 184 -13.49 11.45 -8.83
N GLN A 185 -13.14 12.72 -9.01
CA GLN A 185 -14.01 13.78 -9.51
C GLN A 185 -13.40 14.45 -10.76
N ASP A 186 -14.19 15.26 -11.44
CA ASP A 186 -13.66 16.18 -12.45
C ASP A 186 -12.64 17.15 -11.82
N THR A 187 -11.54 17.42 -12.53
CA THR A 187 -10.42 18.23 -12.02
C THR A 187 -10.84 19.65 -11.70
N ILE A 188 -11.72 20.25 -12.50
CA ILE A 188 -12.19 21.65 -12.28
C ILE A 188 -13.04 21.70 -11.02
N LEU A 189 -13.99 20.76 -10.86
CA LEU A 189 -14.82 20.68 -9.67
C LEU A 189 -14.00 20.43 -8.40
N ALA A 190 -12.99 19.57 -8.47
CA ALA A 190 -12.10 19.30 -7.35
C ALA A 190 -11.25 20.53 -6.98
N LYS A 191 -10.76 21.30 -7.95
CA LYS A 191 -10.05 22.56 -7.70
C LYS A 191 -10.96 23.57 -7.02
N GLU A 192 -12.21 23.74 -7.49
CA GLU A 192 -13.20 24.61 -6.84
C GLU A 192 -13.46 24.21 -5.39
N LYS A 193 -13.72 22.93 -5.15
CA LYS A 193 -13.94 22.40 -3.79
C LYS A 193 -12.76 22.66 -2.85
N MET A 194 -11.55 22.69 -3.39
CA MET A 194 -10.33 22.99 -2.63
C MET A 194 -10.00 24.49 -2.58
N GLY A 195 -10.79 25.38 -3.20
CA GLY A 195 -10.53 26.82 -3.23
C GLY A 195 -9.33 27.21 -4.10
N LEU A 196 -9.06 26.42 -5.16
CA LEU A 196 -7.97 26.64 -6.11
C LEU A 196 -8.49 27.26 -7.42
N ALA A 197 -7.64 28.03 -8.11
CA ALA A 197 -7.97 28.58 -9.42
C ALA A 197 -8.03 27.46 -10.46
N LYS A 198 -9.09 27.46 -11.30
CA LYS A 198 -9.40 26.40 -12.25
C LYS A 198 -8.40 26.31 -13.40
N ASP A 199 -7.93 27.48 -13.83
CA ASP A 199 -7.07 27.71 -14.99
C ASP A 199 -5.57 27.57 -14.72
N LYS A 200 -5.20 27.40 -13.44
CA LYS A 200 -3.81 27.25 -13.04
C LYS A 200 -3.42 25.78 -12.85
N LEU A 201 -2.19 25.44 -13.24
CA LEU A 201 -1.62 24.13 -12.98
C LEU A 201 -1.47 23.92 -11.47
N THR A 202 -1.98 22.80 -11.00
CA THR A 202 -1.97 22.42 -9.58
C THR A 202 -1.08 21.22 -9.35
N ILE A 203 -0.12 21.36 -8.45
CA ILE A 203 0.77 20.29 -8.02
C ILE A 203 0.31 19.79 -6.65
N LEU A 204 0.22 18.48 -6.49
CA LEU A 204 0.01 17.84 -5.20
C LEU A 204 1.31 17.19 -4.73
N SER A 205 1.76 17.52 -3.53
CA SER A 205 2.94 16.89 -2.91
C SER A 205 2.57 16.07 -1.68
N VAL A 206 2.94 14.78 -1.67
CA VAL A 206 2.62 13.82 -0.60
C VAL A 206 3.86 13.07 -0.15
N GLY A 207 4.36 13.41 1.04
CA GLY A 207 5.51 12.75 1.66
C GLY A 207 5.17 11.54 2.54
N GLY A 208 3.88 11.15 2.63
CA GLY A 208 3.36 10.16 3.57
C GLY A 208 2.86 10.79 4.88
N SER A 209 2.31 10.00 5.80
CA SER A 209 1.67 10.49 7.04
C SER A 209 2.66 11.17 8.02
N LEU A 210 3.89 10.71 8.06
CA LEU A 210 4.95 11.34 8.85
C LEU A 210 5.61 12.52 8.13
N GLY A 211 5.40 12.62 6.82
CA GLY A 211 6.05 13.58 5.96
C GLY A 211 7.38 13.10 5.40
N SER A 212 8.02 13.96 4.63
CA SER A 212 9.32 13.73 4.03
C SER A 212 10.13 15.02 4.08
N ARG A 213 11.12 15.07 4.97
CA ARG A 213 11.97 16.25 5.10
C ARG A 213 12.67 16.63 3.80
N THR A 214 13.07 15.63 3.01
CA THR A 214 13.69 15.87 1.69
C THR A 214 12.72 16.55 0.72
N LEU A 215 11.46 16.08 0.64
CA LEU A 215 10.45 16.77 -0.16
C LEU A 215 10.12 18.16 0.37
N ASN A 216 10.02 18.30 1.69
CA ASN A 216 9.74 19.59 2.32
C ASN A 216 10.85 20.61 2.04
N ASN A 217 12.11 20.20 2.11
CA ASN A 217 13.25 21.06 1.76
C ASN A 217 13.25 21.39 0.27
N GLY A 218 13.00 20.41 -0.61
CA GLY A 218 12.89 20.65 -2.05
C GLY A 218 11.87 21.74 -2.38
N TRP A 219 10.70 21.74 -1.70
CA TRP A 219 9.72 22.80 -1.87
C TRP A 219 10.18 24.13 -1.29
N LYS A 220 10.78 24.15 -0.09
CA LYS A 220 11.32 25.40 0.50
C LYS A 220 12.31 26.08 -0.43
N ASP A 221 13.21 25.29 -1.01
CA ASP A 221 14.29 25.81 -1.87
C ASP A 221 13.78 26.34 -3.22
N ASN A 222 12.57 25.93 -3.67
CA ASN A 222 12.01 26.29 -4.98
C ASN A 222 10.68 27.07 -4.89
N LEU A 223 10.39 27.73 -3.76
CA LEU A 223 9.14 28.49 -3.59
C LEU A 223 9.04 29.69 -4.54
N GLU A 224 10.13 30.37 -4.82
CA GLU A 224 10.15 31.53 -5.72
C GLU A 224 9.93 31.08 -7.17
N ASP A 225 10.59 30.01 -7.60
CA ASP A 225 10.39 29.44 -8.95
C ASP A 225 8.93 28.99 -9.14
N LEU A 226 8.32 28.36 -8.12
CA LEU A 226 6.92 27.97 -8.14
C LEU A 226 5.98 29.18 -8.33
N LYS A 227 6.28 30.31 -7.65
CA LYS A 227 5.52 31.55 -7.76
C LYS A 227 5.67 32.19 -9.13
N GLU A 228 6.92 32.27 -9.66
CA GLU A 228 7.21 32.83 -10.98
C GLU A 228 6.47 32.06 -12.09
N LYS A 229 6.38 30.74 -12.00
CA LYS A 229 5.60 29.91 -12.91
C LYS A 229 4.07 30.05 -12.73
N GLY A 230 3.63 30.66 -11.61
CA GLY A 230 2.21 30.83 -11.30
C GLY A 230 1.48 29.52 -10.98
N TYR A 231 2.19 28.45 -10.63
CA TYR A 231 1.60 27.17 -10.24
C TYR A 231 0.94 27.23 -8.86
N GLN A 232 0.00 26.33 -8.63
CA GLN A 232 -0.61 26.11 -7.32
C GLN A 232 -0.03 24.84 -6.70
N LEU A 233 0.07 24.82 -5.37
CA LEU A 233 0.63 23.69 -4.62
C LEU A 233 -0.30 23.28 -3.47
N ILE A 234 -0.72 22.03 -3.46
CA ILE A 234 -1.29 21.36 -2.29
C ILE A 234 -0.14 20.58 -1.65
N TRP A 235 0.34 21.03 -0.48
CA TRP A 235 1.54 20.50 0.13
C TRP A 235 1.26 19.81 1.46
N GLN A 236 1.26 18.46 1.46
CA GLN A 236 1.20 17.68 2.68
C GLN A 236 2.62 17.50 3.24
N THR A 237 2.91 18.23 4.29
CA THR A 237 4.24 18.23 4.96
C THR A 237 4.45 17.02 5.87
N GLY A 238 3.36 16.44 6.40
CA GLY A 238 3.39 15.44 7.45
C GLY A 238 3.59 16.06 8.85
N LYS A 239 3.34 15.24 9.86
CA LYS A 239 3.31 15.66 11.26
C LYS A 239 4.64 16.27 11.76
N LEU A 240 5.77 15.77 11.25
CA LEU A 240 7.08 16.14 11.82
C LEU A 240 7.50 17.58 11.52
N ASP A 241 7.22 18.06 10.32
CA ASP A 241 7.72 19.38 9.86
C ASP A 241 6.61 20.45 9.78
N TYR A 242 5.31 20.06 9.95
CA TYR A 242 4.18 20.98 9.78
C TYR A 242 4.27 22.23 10.66
N SER A 243 4.52 22.06 11.94
CA SER A 243 4.57 23.18 12.91
C SER A 243 5.67 24.20 12.57
N GLU A 244 6.86 23.70 12.21
CA GLU A 244 7.98 24.55 11.79
C GLU A 244 7.65 25.31 10.52
N LEU A 245 7.19 24.60 9.47
CA LEU A 245 6.92 25.18 8.17
C LEU A 245 5.76 26.19 8.21
N SER A 246 4.70 25.90 8.96
CA SER A 246 3.53 26.79 9.09
C SER A 246 3.85 28.09 9.83
N SER A 247 4.82 28.07 10.75
CA SER A 247 5.23 29.25 11.51
C SER A 247 6.34 30.08 10.83
N SER A 248 7.18 29.42 10.01
CA SER A 248 8.34 30.07 9.40
C SER A 248 8.10 30.61 8.00
N LEU A 249 7.09 30.11 7.27
CA LEU A 249 6.85 30.47 5.89
C LEU A 249 5.64 31.41 5.74
N GLN A 250 5.83 32.51 5.01
CA GLN A 250 4.71 33.35 4.52
C GLN A 250 4.34 32.88 3.12
N LEU A 251 3.29 32.07 3.04
CA LEU A 251 2.86 31.44 1.80
C LEU A 251 1.70 32.22 1.15
N PRO A 252 1.71 32.40 -0.18
CA PRO A 252 0.58 32.98 -0.90
C PRO A 252 -0.62 32.01 -0.90
N SER A 253 -1.79 32.51 -1.20
CA SER A 253 -3.03 31.70 -1.27
C SER A 253 -3.00 30.57 -2.30
N SER A 254 -2.07 30.63 -3.28
CA SER A 254 -1.82 29.57 -4.24
C SER A 254 -1.12 28.34 -3.66
N ILE A 255 -0.60 28.41 -2.43
CA ILE A 255 0.07 27.31 -1.74
C ILE A 255 -0.72 26.92 -0.49
N GLN A 256 -1.28 25.73 -0.48
CA GLN A 256 -2.02 25.19 0.65
C GLN A 256 -1.13 24.22 1.44
N LEU A 257 -0.64 24.64 2.60
CA LEU A 257 0.13 23.81 3.52
C LEU A 257 -0.84 22.98 4.38
N LYS A 258 -0.65 21.66 4.40
CA LYS A 258 -1.47 20.70 5.16
C LYS A 258 -0.55 19.78 5.97
N GLU A 259 -0.86 19.56 7.24
CA GLU A 259 -0.21 18.49 8.02
C GLU A 259 -0.58 17.12 7.43
N PHE A 260 -1.87 16.93 7.18
CA PHE A 260 -2.42 15.69 6.63
C PHE A 260 -3.66 15.99 5.78
N ILE A 261 -3.78 15.32 4.63
CA ILE A 261 -4.93 15.43 3.73
C ILE A 261 -5.87 14.25 4.02
N LYS A 262 -7.06 14.55 4.53
CA LYS A 262 -8.09 13.53 4.82
C LYS A 262 -8.86 13.14 3.57
N ASP A 263 -9.27 14.12 2.77
CA ASP A 263 -9.98 13.95 1.50
C ASP A 263 -8.95 13.85 0.35
N MET A 264 -8.27 12.69 0.30
CA MET A 264 -7.20 12.45 -0.67
C MET A 264 -7.75 12.29 -2.09
N GLU A 265 -8.94 11.74 -2.25
CA GLU A 265 -9.63 11.60 -3.54
C GLU A 265 -9.87 12.95 -4.22
N THR A 266 -10.28 13.96 -3.46
CA THR A 266 -10.41 15.33 -3.97
C THR A 266 -9.04 15.93 -4.31
N ALA A 267 -8.02 15.71 -3.48
CA ALA A 267 -6.68 16.22 -3.74
C ALA A 267 -6.04 15.58 -4.99
N TYR A 268 -6.18 14.27 -5.18
CA TYR A 268 -5.77 13.59 -6.40
C TYR A 268 -6.50 14.13 -7.64
N SER A 269 -7.81 14.33 -7.51
CA SER A 269 -8.63 14.87 -8.61
C SER A 269 -8.22 16.29 -9.00
N ALA A 270 -7.94 17.16 -8.02
CA ALA A 270 -7.55 18.55 -8.24
C ALA A 270 -6.15 18.72 -8.84
N ALA A 271 -5.27 17.72 -8.68
CA ALA A 271 -3.91 17.78 -9.17
C ALA A 271 -3.81 17.63 -10.69
N ASP A 272 -2.92 18.38 -11.29
CA ASP A 272 -2.46 18.18 -12.67
C ASP A 272 -1.15 17.38 -12.71
N VAL A 273 -0.31 17.51 -11.68
CA VAL A 273 0.95 16.77 -11.47
C VAL A 273 1.06 16.38 -9.99
N ILE A 274 1.61 15.21 -9.72
CA ILE A 274 1.79 14.73 -8.34
C ILE A 274 3.27 14.49 -8.07
N VAL A 275 3.75 14.92 -6.91
CA VAL A 275 5.07 14.58 -6.36
C VAL A 275 4.87 13.68 -5.15
N SER A 276 5.45 12.48 -5.14
CA SER A 276 5.18 11.51 -4.08
C SER A 276 6.38 10.62 -3.77
N ARG A 277 6.38 10.06 -2.56
CA ARG A 277 7.19 8.87 -2.25
C ARG A 277 6.68 7.65 -3.02
N ALA A 278 7.57 6.66 -3.26
CA ALA A 278 7.27 5.47 -4.08
C ALA A 278 6.85 4.24 -3.24
N GLY A 279 6.03 4.46 -2.21
CA GLY A 279 5.43 3.36 -1.45
C GLY A 279 4.44 2.57 -2.31
N ALA A 280 4.40 1.25 -2.15
CA ALA A 280 3.61 0.36 -3.01
C ALA A 280 2.12 0.74 -3.09
N ILE A 281 1.49 1.03 -1.95
CA ILE A 281 0.07 1.43 -1.92
C ILE A 281 -0.13 2.81 -2.53
N ALA A 282 0.78 3.77 -2.23
CA ALA A 282 0.73 5.10 -2.84
C ALA A 282 0.81 5.01 -4.38
N ILE A 283 1.73 4.21 -4.92
CA ILE A 283 1.83 3.99 -6.37
C ILE A 283 0.54 3.42 -6.95
N SER A 284 -0.11 2.49 -6.25
CA SER A 284 -1.38 1.92 -6.73
C SER A 284 -2.52 2.93 -6.72
N GLU A 285 -2.59 3.81 -5.73
CA GLU A 285 -3.52 4.94 -5.71
C GLU A 285 -3.21 5.95 -6.83
N LEU A 286 -1.93 6.28 -7.04
CA LEU A 286 -1.47 7.17 -8.12
C LEU A 286 -1.83 6.62 -9.50
N ALA A 287 -1.69 5.30 -9.69
CA ALA A 287 -2.07 4.64 -10.94
C ALA A 287 -3.57 4.76 -11.21
N VAL A 288 -4.42 4.64 -10.18
CA VAL A 288 -5.88 4.84 -10.30
C VAL A 288 -6.21 6.31 -10.53
N ALA A 289 -5.50 7.23 -9.89
CA ALA A 289 -5.67 8.67 -10.13
C ALA A 289 -5.28 9.09 -11.56
N GLN A 290 -4.41 8.34 -12.23
CA GLN A 290 -3.94 8.58 -13.61
C GLN A 290 -3.39 10.01 -13.83
N LYS A 291 -2.73 10.57 -12.83
CA LYS A 291 -2.07 11.87 -12.94
C LYS A 291 -0.57 11.70 -13.15
N PRO A 292 0.08 12.55 -13.98
CA PRO A 292 1.54 12.53 -14.13
C PRO A 292 2.23 12.60 -12.77
N VAL A 293 3.26 11.80 -12.57
CA VAL A 293 3.90 11.69 -11.26
C VAL A 293 5.41 11.79 -11.30
N LEU A 294 5.96 12.62 -10.42
CA LEU A 294 7.37 12.63 -10.05
C LEU A 294 7.54 11.82 -8.76
N LEU A 295 8.24 10.71 -8.84
CA LEU A 295 8.51 9.84 -7.69
C LEU A 295 9.85 10.18 -7.04
N VAL A 296 9.84 10.28 -5.72
CA VAL A 296 11.06 10.46 -4.91
C VAL A 296 11.14 9.29 -3.93
N PRO A 297 11.82 8.18 -4.28
CA PRO A 297 11.90 7.00 -3.43
C PRO A 297 12.55 7.29 -2.09
N PHE A 298 12.04 6.66 -1.00
CA PHE A 298 12.66 6.76 0.31
C PHE A 298 13.92 5.87 0.37
N PRO A 299 15.11 6.43 0.62
CA PRO A 299 16.39 5.72 0.47
C PRO A 299 16.62 4.63 1.52
N PHE A 300 15.94 4.69 2.66
CA PHE A 300 16.06 3.69 3.74
C PHE A 300 14.93 2.66 3.73
N ALA A 301 14.21 2.55 2.62
CA ALA A 301 13.21 1.52 2.44
C ALA A 301 13.86 0.12 2.45
N ALA A 302 13.23 -0.84 3.14
CA ALA A 302 13.76 -2.19 3.24
C ALA A 302 14.02 -2.79 1.84
N GLU A 303 15.20 -3.35 1.63
CA GLU A 303 15.60 -3.94 0.33
C GLU A 303 15.50 -2.99 -0.88
N ASP A 304 15.50 -1.69 -0.61
CA ASP A 304 15.37 -0.64 -1.63
C ASP A 304 14.08 -0.78 -2.48
N HIS A 305 13.01 -1.27 -1.85
CA HIS A 305 11.78 -1.57 -2.58
C HIS A 305 11.14 -0.33 -3.22
N GLN A 306 11.31 0.87 -2.63
CA GLN A 306 10.71 2.08 -3.21
C GLN A 306 11.37 2.47 -4.54
N THR A 307 12.71 2.38 -4.64
CA THR A 307 13.39 2.62 -5.91
C THR A 307 12.97 1.60 -6.97
N LYS A 308 12.88 0.32 -6.61
CA LYS A 308 12.43 -0.73 -7.52
C LYS A 308 10.99 -0.53 -7.99
N ASN A 309 10.10 -0.14 -7.09
CA ASN A 309 8.72 0.20 -7.44
C ASN A 309 8.68 1.38 -8.44
N ALA A 310 9.40 2.46 -8.15
CA ALA A 310 9.47 3.64 -9.02
C ALA A 310 10.02 3.29 -10.40
N MET A 311 11.13 2.53 -10.46
CA MET A 311 11.76 2.14 -11.73
C MET A 311 10.81 1.36 -12.64
N THR A 312 9.94 0.52 -12.09
CA THR A 312 8.94 -0.21 -12.90
C THR A 312 8.01 0.74 -13.67
N LEU A 313 7.66 1.90 -13.08
CA LEU A 313 6.86 2.91 -13.76
C LEU A 313 7.70 3.75 -14.73
N VAL A 314 8.94 4.10 -14.35
CA VAL A 314 9.87 4.87 -15.19
C VAL A 314 10.19 4.13 -16.49
N GLU A 315 10.46 2.83 -16.41
CA GLU A 315 10.73 1.97 -17.58
C GLU A 315 9.54 1.89 -18.57
N LYS A 316 8.36 2.23 -18.12
CA LYS A 316 7.14 2.31 -18.94
C LYS A 316 6.75 3.74 -19.32
N ASN A 317 7.62 4.72 -19.10
CA ASN A 317 7.31 6.15 -19.27
C ASN A 317 6.05 6.60 -18.52
N ALA A 318 5.67 5.90 -17.43
CA ALA A 318 4.50 6.21 -16.61
C ALA A 318 4.83 7.19 -15.47
N ALA A 319 6.11 7.40 -15.17
CA ALA A 319 6.60 8.31 -14.13
C ALA A 319 7.96 8.88 -14.48
N ARG A 320 8.32 9.99 -13.83
CA ARG A 320 9.71 10.43 -13.66
C ARG A 320 10.15 10.13 -12.23
N MET A 321 11.46 10.04 -12.01
CA MET A 321 12.03 9.76 -10.70
C MET A 321 13.24 10.65 -10.43
N VAL A 322 13.33 11.17 -9.21
CA VAL A 322 14.51 11.83 -8.67
C VAL A 322 14.90 11.11 -7.39
N LYS A 323 16.16 10.72 -7.24
CA LYS A 323 16.63 10.11 -5.99
C LYS A 323 16.70 11.14 -4.88
N ASP A 324 16.52 10.68 -3.64
CA ASP A 324 16.58 11.53 -2.44
C ASP A 324 17.89 12.36 -2.37
N THR A 325 18.99 11.77 -2.80
CA THR A 325 20.32 12.41 -2.84
C THR A 325 20.50 13.42 -3.98
N GLU A 326 19.65 13.38 -5.00
CA GLU A 326 19.68 14.22 -6.20
C GLU A 326 18.67 15.37 -6.13
N MET A 327 17.87 15.45 -5.06
CA MET A 327 16.77 16.41 -4.90
C MET A 327 17.21 17.86 -5.10
N LYS A 328 18.36 18.26 -4.56
CA LYS A 328 18.84 19.64 -4.66
C LYS A 328 19.10 20.08 -6.10
N ASP A 329 19.64 19.16 -6.90
CA ASP A 329 20.14 19.51 -8.25
C ASP A 329 19.12 19.19 -9.35
N GLN A 330 18.23 18.19 -9.14
CA GLN A 330 17.37 17.68 -10.19
C GLN A 330 15.87 17.89 -9.97
N PHE A 331 15.45 18.17 -8.72
CA PHE A 331 14.02 18.19 -8.39
C PHE A 331 13.23 19.19 -9.24
N TRP A 332 13.63 20.46 -9.22
CA TRP A 332 12.90 21.51 -9.91
C TRP A 332 12.93 21.32 -11.44
N ASN A 333 14.08 20.99 -11.99
CA ASN A 333 14.24 20.80 -13.43
C ASN A 333 13.35 19.65 -13.94
N THR A 334 13.36 18.50 -13.25
CA THR A 334 12.53 17.34 -13.61
C THR A 334 11.03 17.63 -13.44
N LEU A 335 10.67 18.37 -12.37
CA LEU A 335 9.28 18.76 -12.13
C LEU A 335 8.80 19.75 -13.20
N SER A 336 9.60 20.76 -13.54
CA SER A 336 9.28 21.76 -14.57
C SER A 336 9.10 21.12 -15.94
N GLU A 337 9.95 20.15 -16.32
CA GLU A 337 9.76 19.37 -17.54
C GLU A 337 8.36 18.77 -17.63
N ILE A 338 7.89 18.15 -16.55
CA ILE A 338 6.54 17.57 -16.50
C ILE A 338 5.47 18.68 -16.56
N CYS A 339 5.64 19.75 -15.79
CA CYS A 339 4.66 20.82 -15.69
C CYS A 339 4.51 21.62 -17.01
N ASP A 340 5.61 21.87 -17.72
CA ASP A 340 5.62 22.70 -18.91
C ASP A 340 5.23 21.92 -20.19
N ASP A 341 5.35 20.57 -20.21
CA ASP A 341 5.02 19.74 -21.36
C ASP A 341 3.70 18.99 -21.18
N GLU A 342 2.63 19.53 -21.80
CA GLU A 342 1.30 18.90 -21.77
C GLU A 342 1.28 17.53 -22.45
N LYS A 343 2.05 17.35 -23.54
CA LYS A 343 2.14 16.08 -24.26
C LYS A 343 2.75 15.00 -23.37
N LEU A 344 3.83 15.34 -22.68
CA LEU A 344 4.46 14.45 -21.71
C LEU A 344 3.48 14.06 -20.59
N ARG A 345 2.73 15.03 -20.03
CA ARG A 345 1.71 14.73 -19.02
C ARG A 345 0.65 13.75 -19.52
N ARG A 346 0.14 13.93 -20.72
CA ARG A 346 -0.84 13.01 -21.32
C ARG A 346 -0.26 11.61 -21.54
N GLU A 347 0.97 11.52 -22.01
CA GLU A 347 1.66 10.24 -22.20
C GLU A 347 1.85 9.51 -20.87
N MET A 348 2.37 10.19 -19.85
CA MET A 348 2.56 9.61 -18.52
C MET A 348 1.23 9.11 -17.92
N SER A 349 0.17 9.91 -18.00
CA SER A 349 -1.17 9.53 -17.54
C SER A 349 -1.71 8.28 -18.24
N GLY A 350 -1.56 8.24 -19.57
CA GLY A 350 -1.96 7.08 -20.38
C GLY A 350 -1.21 5.82 -20.00
N ASN A 351 0.11 5.92 -19.78
CA ASN A 351 0.94 4.78 -19.39
C ASN A 351 0.65 4.29 -17.95
N LEU A 352 0.24 5.17 -17.04
CA LEU A 352 -0.18 4.80 -15.69
C LEU A 352 -1.41 3.89 -15.69
N SER A 353 -2.29 3.99 -16.68
CA SER A 353 -3.50 3.17 -16.79
C SER A 353 -3.20 1.67 -16.81
N TYR A 354 -2.05 1.26 -17.32
CA TYR A 354 -1.61 -0.14 -17.32
C TYR A 354 -1.48 -0.71 -15.88
N PHE A 355 -1.09 0.13 -14.93
CA PHE A 355 -0.91 -0.24 -13.53
C PHE A 355 -2.17 -0.02 -12.69
N ALA A 356 -3.18 0.65 -13.23
CA ALA A 356 -4.42 0.92 -12.53
C ALA A 356 -5.24 -0.37 -12.33
N LYS A 357 -5.43 -0.75 -11.08
CA LYS A 357 -6.22 -1.92 -10.68
C LYS A 357 -7.24 -1.51 -9.60
N PRO A 358 -8.27 -0.75 -9.99
CA PRO A 358 -9.23 -0.19 -9.02
C PRO A 358 -10.02 -1.27 -8.28
N HIS A 359 -10.20 -2.44 -8.89
CA HIS A 359 -10.99 -3.55 -8.32
C HIS A 359 -10.13 -4.68 -7.73
N ALA A 360 -8.87 -4.41 -7.38
CA ALA A 360 -7.93 -5.41 -6.90
C ALA A 360 -8.47 -6.28 -5.75
N ALA A 361 -9.09 -5.70 -4.73
CA ALA A 361 -9.67 -6.46 -3.62
C ALA A 361 -10.75 -7.45 -4.10
N LYS A 362 -11.66 -6.97 -4.96
CA LYS A 362 -12.72 -7.79 -5.56
C LYS A 362 -12.15 -8.94 -6.39
N GLU A 363 -11.22 -8.65 -7.30
CA GLU A 363 -10.61 -9.64 -8.18
C GLU A 363 -9.79 -10.67 -7.40
N ILE A 364 -9.07 -10.27 -6.35
CA ILE A 364 -8.36 -11.20 -5.46
C ILE A 364 -9.34 -12.14 -4.78
N VAL A 365 -10.45 -11.64 -4.26
CA VAL A 365 -11.47 -12.45 -3.61
C VAL A 365 -12.13 -13.40 -4.64
N ASP A 366 -12.43 -12.91 -5.84
CA ASP A 366 -12.95 -13.76 -6.94
C ASP A 366 -12.00 -14.94 -7.25
N GLU A 367 -10.70 -14.69 -7.34
CA GLU A 367 -9.70 -15.73 -7.60
C GLU A 367 -9.54 -16.73 -6.43
N ILE A 368 -9.65 -16.25 -5.18
CA ILE A 368 -9.64 -17.15 -4.00
C ILE A 368 -10.81 -18.12 -4.07
N PHE A 369 -12.02 -17.61 -4.29
CA PHE A 369 -13.24 -18.42 -4.30
C PHE A 369 -13.41 -19.33 -5.54
N LYS A 370 -12.57 -19.21 -6.56
CA LYS A 370 -12.45 -20.20 -7.64
C LYS A 370 -11.64 -21.43 -7.26
N VAL A 371 -10.85 -21.36 -6.19
CA VAL A 371 -9.86 -22.37 -5.83
C VAL A 371 -10.24 -23.17 -4.57
N ILE A 372 -11.09 -22.59 -3.69
CA ILE A 372 -11.52 -23.20 -2.42
C ILE A 372 -12.85 -23.92 -2.52
#